data_70e3bdf0c341fe1e557a84f8ade72fff
#
_entry.id   70e3bdf0c341fe1e557a84f8ade72fff
#
_cell.length_a   1.000
_cell.length_b   1.000
_cell.length_c   1.000
_cell.angle_alpha   90.00
_cell.angle_beta   90.00
_cell.angle_gamma   90.00
#
_symmetry.space_group_name_H-M   'P 1'
#
loop_
_entity.id
_entity.type
_entity.pdbx_description
1 polymer ?
#
loop_
_entity_poly.entity_id
_entity_poly.type
_entity_poly.pdbx_seq_one_letter_code
_entity_poly.pdbx_strand_id
1 'polypeptide(L)'
;MLELLTKEEGLEVSEGLEQSISFPYQTIKRTVIFGGHHTFLKEIRKKLPNVKYVNISDYAFNVDIIRNADVVWVQTNCISHTQYARILKTVRTYGTQLCYFSCASARKCAEQIVEEDRKSSQHY
;
A
#
# COMPACT_ATOMS: atom_id res chain seq x y z
N MET A 1 -22.02 -21.43 18.55
CA MET A 1 -21.92 -21.11 18.56
C MET A 1 -21.63 -20.80 18.40
N LEU A 2 -21.52 -20.51 18.07
CA LEU A 2 -21.29 -19.99 17.92
C LEU A 2 -20.91 -19.69 17.69
N GLU A 3 -20.59 -19.33 17.35
CA GLU A 3 -20.27 -18.79 17.26
C GLU A 3 -20.00 -18.35 17.02
N LEU A 4 -19.85 -18.30 16.87
CA LEU A 4 -19.63 -17.63 16.79
C LEU A 4 -19.40 -17.25 16.55
N LEU A 5 -19.22 -17.08 16.45
CA LEU A 5 -19.04 -16.42 16.37
C LEU A 5 -18.69 -16.12 16.17
N THR A 6 -18.44 -16.07 16.04
CA THR A 6 -18.16 -15.54 16.01
C THR A 6 -17.77 -15.32 15.67
N LYS A 7 -17.66 -15.27 15.57
CA LYS A 7 -17.42 -14.88 15.41
C LYS A 7 -17.20 -14.61 15.16
N GLU A 8 -17.03 -14.49 15.07
CA GLU A 8 -16.94 -14.03 14.94
C GLU A 8 -16.92 -13.73 14.75
N GLU A 9 -16.96 -13.79 14.83
CA GLU A 9 -17.04 -13.27 14.63
C GLU A 9 -17.03 -12.76 14.30
N GLY A 10 -17.20 -12.82 14.41
CA GLY A 10 -17.10 -11.93 14.02
C GLY A 10 -17.04 -11.61 13.45
N LEU A 11 -16.86 -11.55 13.26
CA LEU A 11 -16.84 -11.07 12.61
C LEU A 11 -17.03 -10.77 11.99
N GLU A 12 -17.04 -10.78 12.00
CA GLU A 12 -17.14 -10.35 11.35
C GLU A 12 -17.37 -9.83 10.76
N VAL A 13 -17.61 -9.71 10.99
CA VAL A 13 -17.66 -9.07 10.43
C VAL A 13 -17.63 -8.49 9.94
N SER A 14 -17.68 -8.08 9.92
CA SER A 14 -17.38 -7.52 9.27
C SER A 14 -17.46 -7.69 8.46
N GLU A 15 -17.60 -7.90 8.24
CA GLU A 15 -17.45 -8.18 7.44
C GLU A 15 -17.83 -8.12 6.18
N GLY A 16 -18.44 -8.09 6.07
CA GLY A 16 -19.06 -7.95 4.81
C GLY A 16 -18.30 -7.18 3.86
N LEU A 17 -17.60 -6.31 4.27
CA LEU A 17 -16.89 -5.55 3.41
C LEU A 17 -15.75 -6.16 2.87
N GLU A 18 -15.15 -6.95 3.57
CA GLU A 18 -13.93 -7.47 3.13
C GLU A 18 -14.12 -8.25 1.94
N GLN A 19 -15.24 -8.79 1.78
CA GLN A 19 -15.37 -9.60 0.65
C GLN A 19 -15.48 -8.80 -0.55
N SER A 20 -15.65 -7.54 -0.44
CA SER A 20 -15.68 -6.74 -1.63
C SER A 20 -14.30 -6.53 -2.22
N ILE A 21 -13.24 -7.01 -1.59
CA ILE A 21 -11.90 -6.89 -2.12
C ILE A 21 -11.52 -8.17 -2.84
N SER A 22 -11.35 -8.09 -4.14
CA SER A 22 -10.84 -9.22 -4.89
C SER A 22 -9.60 -8.79 -5.66
N PHE A 23 -8.64 -9.70 -5.78
CA PHE A 23 -7.40 -9.41 -6.46
C PHE A 23 -7.33 -10.22 -7.75
N PRO A 24 -6.67 -9.71 -8.78
CA PRO A 24 -5.93 -8.45 -8.79
C PRO A 24 -6.86 -7.23 -8.81
N TYR A 25 -6.39 -6.17 -8.20
CA TYR A 25 -7.16 -4.93 -8.08
C TYR A 25 -6.39 -3.80 -8.79
N GLN A 26 -7.08 -3.01 -9.59
CA GLN A 26 -6.49 -1.88 -10.28
C GLN A 26 -6.75 -0.64 -9.46
N THR A 27 -5.71 0.02 -8.97
CA THR A 27 -5.90 1.21 -8.17
C THR A 27 -6.41 2.37 -9.03
N ILE A 28 -7.25 3.19 -8.45
CA ILE A 28 -7.78 4.38 -9.11
C ILE A 28 -6.73 5.49 -9.05
N LYS A 29 -6.09 5.63 -7.88
CA LYS A 29 -5.06 6.64 -7.70
C LYS A 29 -3.72 6.12 -8.17
N ARG A 30 -2.87 7.02 -8.64
CA ARG A 30 -1.50 6.66 -9.04
C ARG A 30 -0.71 6.35 -7.78
N THR A 31 -0.42 5.09 -7.57
CA THR A 31 0.15 4.58 -6.32
C THR A 31 1.57 4.08 -6.56
N VAL A 32 2.46 4.39 -5.63
CA VAL A 32 3.86 3.94 -5.67
C VAL A 32 4.19 3.30 -4.33
N ILE A 33 4.89 2.16 -4.37
CA ILE A 33 5.34 1.47 -3.16
C ILE A 33 6.86 1.47 -3.13
N PHE A 34 7.43 1.91 -2.01
CA PHE A 34 8.86 1.88 -1.78
C PHE A 34 9.19 0.85 -0.72
N GLY A 35 10.26 0.08 -0.95
CA GLY A 35 10.75 -0.87 0.03
C GLY A 35 10.12 -2.24 -0.11
N GLY A 36 10.46 -3.12 0.82
CA GLY A 36 9.94 -4.48 0.83
C GLY A 36 10.96 -5.49 0.33
N HIS A 37 10.92 -6.68 0.92
CA HIS A 37 11.79 -7.77 0.50
C HIS A 37 11.28 -8.34 -0.82
N HIS A 38 12.14 -9.11 -1.47
CA HIS A 38 11.83 -9.72 -2.76
C HIS A 38 10.53 -10.52 -2.72
N THR A 39 10.34 -11.32 -1.68
CA THR A 39 9.14 -12.16 -1.55
C THR A 39 7.89 -11.31 -1.42
N PHE A 40 7.97 -10.24 -0.62
CA PHE A 40 6.86 -9.31 -0.45
C PHE A 40 6.49 -8.68 -1.79
N LEU A 41 7.47 -8.18 -2.51
CA LEU A 41 7.23 -7.52 -3.79
C LEU A 41 6.65 -8.48 -4.82
N LYS A 42 7.13 -9.72 -4.82
CA LYS A 42 6.64 -10.72 -5.76
C LYS A 42 5.15 -10.98 -5.53
N GLU A 43 4.75 -11.08 -4.27
CA GLU A 43 3.36 -11.37 -3.95
C GLU A 43 2.44 -10.18 -4.15
N ILE A 44 2.86 -8.98 -3.74
CA ILE A 44 2.00 -7.83 -3.84
C ILE A 44 1.81 -7.37 -5.30
N ARG A 45 2.81 -7.60 -6.15
CA ARG A 45 2.68 -7.27 -7.57
C ARG A 45 1.56 -8.05 -8.24
N LYS A 46 1.33 -9.27 -7.80
CA LYS A 46 0.25 -10.08 -8.36
C LYS A 46 -1.10 -9.51 -7.99
N LYS A 47 -1.18 -8.87 -6.84
CA LYS A 47 -2.44 -8.33 -6.32
C LYS A 47 -2.73 -6.92 -6.85
N LEU A 48 -1.69 -6.14 -7.09
CA LEU A 48 -1.83 -4.75 -7.52
C LEU A 48 -0.95 -4.50 -8.74
N PRO A 49 -1.39 -4.94 -9.92
CA PRO A 49 -0.53 -4.91 -11.10
C PRO A 49 -0.24 -3.54 -11.67
N ASN A 50 -1.06 -2.55 -11.39
CA ASN A 50 -0.83 -1.22 -11.94
C ASN A 50 -0.12 -0.26 -10.98
N VAL A 51 0.34 -0.76 -9.85
CA VAL A 51 1.10 0.05 -8.89
C VAL A 51 2.56 0.06 -9.31
N LYS A 52 3.25 1.17 -9.10
CA LYS A 52 4.67 1.28 -9.39
C LYS A 52 5.47 0.86 -8.15
N TYR A 53 6.50 0.06 -8.37
CA TYR A 53 7.32 -0.46 -7.27
C TYR A 53 8.75 0.02 -7.41
N VAL A 54 9.34 0.51 -6.32
CA VAL A 54 10.72 1.01 -6.31
C VAL A 54 11.56 0.14 -5.39
N ASN A 55 12.64 -0.41 -5.93
CA ASN A 55 13.51 -1.32 -5.22
C ASN A 55 14.23 -0.62 -4.07
N ILE A 56 14.46 -1.35 -2.98
CA ILE A 56 15.14 -0.82 -1.81
C ILE A 56 16.55 -0.33 -2.13
N SER A 57 17.19 -0.89 -3.14
CA SER A 57 18.55 -0.50 -3.52
C SER A 57 18.58 0.71 -4.45
N ASP A 58 17.46 1.23 -4.87
CA ASP A 58 17.42 2.38 -5.76
C ASP A 58 17.43 3.67 -4.92
N TYR A 59 18.63 4.05 -4.45
CA TYR A 59 18.78 5.22 -3.59
C TYR A 59 18.58 6.53 -4.35
N ALA A 60 18.87 6.51 -5.64
CA ALA A 60 18.80 7.72 -6.46
C ALA A 60 17.62 7.68 -7.41
N PHE A 61 16.49 7.15 -6.94
CA PHE A 61 15.31 7.05 -7.78
C PHE A 61 14.91 8.43 -8.33
N ASN A 62 14.25 8.41 -9.48
CA ASN A 62 13.82 9.65 -10.11
C ASN A 62 12.67 10.25 -9.30
N VAL A 63 12.84 11.47 -8.81
CA VAL A 63 11.83 12.12 -7.96
C VAL A 63 10.49 12.33 -8.68
N ASP A 64 10.49 12.28 -10.01
CA ASP A 64 9.24 12.38 -10.77
C ASP A 64 8.29 11.23 -10.45
N ILE A 65 8.82 10.11 -9.98
CA ILE A 65 7.98 8.99 -9.56
C ILE A 65 7.04 9.45 -8.44
N ILE A 66 7.55 10.25 -7.51
CA ILE A 66 6.74 10.76 -6.42
C ILE A 66 5.93 11.97 -6.87
N ARG A 67 6.54 12.87 -7.66
CA ARG A 67 5.85 14.05 -8.13
C ARG A 67 4.57 13.70 -8.90
N ASN A 68 4.64 12.65 -9.69
CA ASN A 68 3.50 12.23 -10.51
C ASN A 68 2.56 11.26 -9.82
N ALA A 69 2.84 10.89 -8.58
CA ALA A 69 1.99 9.96 -7.84
C ALA A 69 0.94 10.70 -7.04
N ASP A 70 -0.18 10.03 -6.78
CA ASP A 70 -1.21 10.56 -5.89
C ASP A 70 -0.90 10.14 -4.46
N VAL A 71 -0.37 8.93 -4.28
CA VAL A 71 -0.05 8.43 -2.95
C VAL A 71 1.19 7.54 -3.00
N VAL A 72 2.03 7.67 -1.98
CA VAL A 72 3.24 6.88 -1.83
C VAL A 72 3.10 6.04 -0.56
N TRP A 73 3.38 4.75 -0.68
CA TRP A 73 3.36 3.83 0.45
C TRP A 73 4.76 3.35 0.75
N VAL A 74 5.11 3.26 2.02
CA VAL A 74 6.45 2.85 2.43
C VAL A 74 6.37 1.59 3.30
N GLN A 75 7.14 0.56 2.93
CA GLN A 75 7.28 -0.64 3.74
C GLN A 75 8.49 -0.43 4.65
N THR A 76 8.23 0.06 5.86
CA THR A 76 9.30 0.46 6.78
C THR A 76 10.13 -0.70 7.32
N ASN A 77 9.62 -1.93 7.19
CA ASN A 77 10.38 -3.09 7.64
C ASN A 77 11.58 -3.38 6.76
N CYS A 78 11.59 -2.86 5.56
CA CYS A 78 12.67 -3.12 4.63
C CYS A 78 12.86 -1.93 3.70
N ILE A 79 13.60 -0.93 4.16
CA ILE A 79 13.92 0.25 3.37
C ILE A 79 15.20 0.84 3.95
N SER A 80 16.04 1.42 3.09
CA SER A 80 17.27 2.03 3.57
C SER A 80 16.98 3.43 4.13
N HIS A 81 17.83 3.87 5.07
CA HIS A 81 17.69 5.20 5.64
C HIS A 81 17.86 6.29 4.58
N THR A 82 18.79 6.08 3.66
CA THR A 82 19.05 7.05 2.59
C THR A 82 17.83 7.20 1.70
N GLN A 83 17.25 6.08 1.30
CA GLN A 83 16.07 6.10 0.45
C GLN A 83 14.89 6.74 1.17
N TYR A 84 14.70 6.39 2.44
CA TYR A 84 13.60 6.92 3.23
C TYR A 84 13.71 8.44 3.40
N ALA A 85 14.92 8.94 3.70
CA ALA A 85 15.13 10.38 3.85
C ALA A 85 14.79 11.11 2.56
N ARG A 86 15.17 10.55 1.42
CA ARG A 86 14.87 11.13 0.12
C ARG A 86 13.37 11.14 -0.16
N ILE A 87 12.67 10.07 0.21
CA ILE A 87 11.22 10.01 0.07
C ILE A 87 10.56 11.12 0.88
N LEU A 88 10.94 11.27 2.15
CA LEU A 88 10.34 12.28 3.02
C LEU A 88 10.53 13.69 2.45
N LYS A 89 11.74 13.98 2.00
CA LYS A 89 12.03 15.28 1.43
C LYS A 89 11.18 15.54 0.19
N THR A 90 11.06 14.54 -0.65
CA THR A 90 10.36 14.68 -1.92
C THR A 90 8.84 14.83 -1.72
N VAL A 91 8.24 14.04 -0.82
CA VAL A 91 6.81 14.16 -0.58
C VAL A 91 6.47 15.52 0.03
N ARG A 92 7.37 16.08 0.86
CA ARG A 92 7.14 17.41 1.41
C ARG A 92 7.21 18.46 0.31
N THR A 93 8.13 18.30 -0.62
CA THR A 93 8.30 19.25 -1.70
C THR A 93 7.07 19.31 -2.61
N TYR A 94 6.48 18.16 -2.92
CA TYR A 94 5.38 18.10 -3.88
C TYR A 94 4.01 17.92 -3.25
N GLY A 95 3.94 17.81 -1.93
CA GLY A 95 2.66 17.64 -1.24
C GLY A 95 1.98 16.31 -1.52
N THR A 96 2.77 15.29 -1.88
CA THR A 96 2.23 13.96 -2.18
C THR A 96 1.81 13.28 -0.88
N GLN A 97 0.69 12.57 -0.90
CA GLN A 97 0.23 11.84 0.28
C GLN A 97 1.19 10.70 0.59
N LEU A 98 1.56 10.55 1.85
CA LEU A 98 2.47 9.51 2.29
C LEU A 98 1.78 8.60 3.28
N CYS A 99 1.82 7.30 3.03
CA CYS A 99 1.21 6.30 3.90
C CYS A 99 2.23 5.23 4.27
N TYR A 100 2.02 4.59 5.40
CA TYR A 100 2.91 3.53 5.88
C TYR A 100 2.11 2.25 6.06
N PHE A 101 2.75 1.13 5.72
CA PHE A 101 2.12 -0.16 5.99
C PHE A 101 2.24 -0.48 7.47
N SER A 102 1.20 -1.07 8.03
CA SER A 102 1.19 -1.43 9.45
C SER A 102 1.70 -2.86 9.69
N CYS A 103 2.04 -3.60 8.63
CA CYS A 103 2.49 -4.98 8.76
C CYS A 103 3.38 -5.35 7.59
N ALA A 104 3.89 -6.59 7.60
CA ALA A 104 4.76 -7.08 6.53
C ALA A 104 4.06 -8.05 5.57
N SER A 105 2.80 -8.35 5.80
CA SER A 105 2.06 -9.27 4.94
C SER A 105 1.66 -8.60 3.63
N ALA A 106 2.03 -9.20 2.51
CA ALA A 106 1.68 -8.65 1.20
C ALA A 106 0.18 -8.52 1.04
N ARG A 107 -0.59 -9.52 1.50
CA ARG A 107 -2.03 -9.48 1.39
C ARG A 107 -2.64 -8.35 2.20
N LYS A 108 -2.21 -8.21 3.47
CA LYS A 108 -2.75 -7.16 4.32
C LYS A 108 -2.35 -5.78 3.84
N CYS A 109 -1.13 -5.65 3.32
CA CYS A 109 -0.69 -4.39 2.74
C CYS A 109 -1.51 -4.03 1.52
N ALA A 110 -1.79 -5.02 0.66
CA ALA A 110 -2.63 -4.78 -0.51
C ALA A 110 -4.04 -4.36 -0.09
N GLU A 111 -4.57 -4.96 0.97
CA GLU A 111 -5.89 -4.59 1.49
C GLU A 111 -5.89 -3.16 2.01
N GLN A 112 -4.81 -2.74 2.68
CA GLN A 112 -4.69 -1.36 3.15
C GLN A 112 -4.73 -0.38 1.98
N ILE A 113 -4.04 -0.72 0.90
CA ILE A 113 -4.02 0.14 -0.29
C ILE A 113 -5.41 0.25 -0.90
N VAL A 114 -6.12 -0.88 -1.03
CA VAL A 114 -7.45 -0.89 -1.59
C VAL A 114 -8.41 -0.04 -0.74
N GLU A 115 -8.33 -0.18 0.58
CA GLU A 115 -9.18 0.59 1.47
C GLU A 115 -8.92 2.09 1.33
N GLU A 116 -7.65 2.47 1.28
CA GLU A 116 -7.31 3.88 1.13
C GLU A 116 -7.72 4.41 -0.25
N ASP A 117 -7.53 3.60 -1.27
CA ASP A 117 -7.87 3.97 -2.64
C ASP A 117 -9.38 4.22 -2.77
N ARG A 118 -10.20 3.34 -2.17
CA ARG A 118 -11.65 3.48 -2.21
C ARG A 118 -12.16 4.64 -1.38
N LYS A 119 -11.53 4.84 -0.22
CA LYS A 119 -11.89 5.92 0.67
C LYS A 119 -11.72 7.26 -0.01
N SER A 120 -10.60 7.43 -0.69
CA SER A 120 -10.31 8.66 -1.38
C SER A 120 -11.28 8.89 -2.52
N SER A 121 -11.68 7.85 -3.23
CA SER A 121 -12.58 8.00 -4.34
C SER A 121 -14.01 8.32 -3.89
N GLN A 122 -14.31 8.12 -2.61
CA GLN A 122 -15.62 8.44 -2.08
C GLN A 122 -15.68 9.83 -1.49
N HIS A 123 -14.59 10.55 -1.59
CA HIS A 123 -14.44 11.79 -0.86
C HIS A 123 -15.13 12.97 -1.50
N TYR A 124 -15.90 12.80 -2.41
CA TYR A 124 -16.78 13.81 -2.91
C TYR A 124 -17.95 13.18 -3.57
#